data_b317f4d2bb6ae3ee4956d270ed211825
#
_entry.id   b317f4d2bb6ae3ee4956d270ed211825
#
_cell.length_a   1.000
_cell.length_b   1.000
_cell.length_c   1.000
_cell.angle_alpha   90.00
_cell.angle_beta   90.00
_cell.angle_gamma   90.00
#
_symmetry.space_group_name_H-M   'P 1'
#
loop_
_entity.id
_entity.type
_entity.pdbx_description
1 polymer ?
#
loop_
_entity_poly.entity_id
_entity_poly.type
_entity_poly.pdbx_seq_one_letter_code
_entity_poly.pdbx_strand_id
1 'polypeptide(L)'
;MIFMTAGELYLIPFFIYVFSYMFLLLRKKRFYQVFISLIYSGFIIQSLIFFIWLNLRGFKGMMSVDWIVFFNAWIIMIVVVLFNLFYKAKYILIYITPIVAINLLLGFFAPHVYINIKSIFSNFDQAILLTHIILILIGDSLFALAFIISLIYIFQERRIKIKKNLKLFDKKNHPFDEVFYQGKGYNLELLDSMNYQCLKIGFPLITIGIAMGIYLSNSLFKSFMIVKPIEIISLATWLIYAVLLHERVAKGLRGKKAAVFSIVGFLLIISSLSFSFYLFPEFHGFK
;
A
#
# COMPACT_ATOMS: atom_id res chain seq x y z
N MET A 1 -17.69 -21.36 -23.52
CA MET A 1 -16.71 -20.32 -23.14
C MET A 1 -16.95 -20.00 -21.68
N ILE A 2 -16.15 -20.57 -20.76
CA ILE A 2 -16.32 -20.41 -19.32
C ILE A 2 -15.94 -18.95 -19.02
N PHE A 3 -16.93 -18.09 -18.75
CA PHE A 3 -16.67 -16.74 -18.26
C PHE A 3 -16.18 -16.88 -16.81
N MET A 4 -14.86 -16.90 -16.64
CA MET A 4 -14.29 -16.68 -15.31
C MET A 4 -14.88 -15.36 -14.77
N THR A 5 -15.41 -15.42 -13.58
CA THR A 5 -15.87 -14.19 -12.91
C THR A 5 -14.66 -13.30 -12.63
N ALA A 6 -14.89 -12.00 -12.51
CA ALA A 6 -13.80 -11.05 -12.23
C ALA A 6 -12.95 -11.46 -11.03
N GLY A 7 -13.61 -11.96 -9.98
CA GLY A 7 -12.95 -12.41 -8.77
C GLY A 7 -11.97 -13.57 -8.98
N GLU A 8 -12.29 -14.51 -9.87
CA GLU A 8 -11.39 -15.66 -10.11
C GLU A 8 -10.05 -15.24 -10.71
N LEU A 9 -10.03 -14.18 -11.53
CA LEU A 9 -8.81 -13.65 -12.12
C LEU A 9 -7.86 -13.05 -11.07
N TYR A 10 -8.39 -12.53 -9.93
CA TYR A 10 -7.56 -11.99 -8.84
C TYR A 10 -6.76 -13.06 -8.11
N LEU A 11 -7.23 -14.30 -8.15
CA LEU A 11 -6.54 -15.43 -7.53
C LEU A 11 -5.25 -15.83 -8.27
N ILE A 12 -5.14 -15.55 -9.57
CA ILE A 12 -3.94 -15.92 -10.34
C ILE A 12 -2.68 -15.23 -9.77
N PRO A 13 -2.58 -13.88 -9.74
CA PRO A 13 -1.42 -13.22 -9.13
C PRO A 13 -1.32 -13.48 -7.63
N PHE A 14 -2.43 -13.66 -6.91
CA PHE A 14 -2.43 -14.05 -5.50
C PHE A 14 -1.65 -15.34 -5.26
N PHE A 15 -1.99 -16.42 -5.95
CA PHE A 15 -1.30 -17.68 -5.80
C PHE A 15 0.17 -17.61 -6.23
N ILE A 16 0.50 -16.84 -7.25
CA ILE A 16 1.91 -16.64 -7.66
C ILE A 16 2.68 -15.96 -6.53
N TYR A 17 2.13 -14.90 -5.91
CA TYR A 17 2.78 -14.22 -4.79
C TYR A 17 2.92 -15.12 -3.57
N VAL A 18 1.88 -15.86 -3.19
CA VAL A 18 1.94 -16.80 -2.05
C VAL A 18 2.93 -17.93 -2.33
N PHE A 19 2.89 -18.53 -3.52
CA PHE A 19 3.79 -19.61 -3.90
C PHE A 19 5.26 -19.17 -3.92
N SER A 20 5.53 -17.92 -4.29
CA SER A 20 6.90 -17.40 -4.28
C SER A 20 7.58 -17.54 -2.92
N TYR A 21 6.83 -17.45 -1.80
CA TYR A 21 7.37 -17.59 -0.44
C TYR A 21 7.89 -18.99 -0.12
N MET A 22 7.41 -20.02 -0.78
CA MET A 22 7.97 -21.37 -0.61
C MET A 22 9.46 -21.42 -0.93
N PHE A 23 9.90 -20.60 -1.92
CA PHE A 23 11.33 -20.53 -2.27
C PHE A 23 12.18 -19.79 -1.23
N LEU A 24 11.60 -18.85 -0.47
CA LEU A 24 12.32 -18.22 0.65
C LEU A 24 12.60 -19.22 1.78
N LEU A 25 11.73 -20.21 2.00
CA LEU A 25 11.94 -21.23 3.04
C LEU A 25 13.15 -22.11 2.77
N LEU A 26 13.57 -22.25 1.50
CA LEU A 26 14.72 -23.06 1.10
C LEU A 26 16.09 -22.40 1.38
N ARG A 27 16.13 -21.15 1.86
CA ARG A 27 17.29 -20.42 2.39
C ARG A 27 18.56 -20.42 1.53
N LYS A 28 18.49 -20.69 0.22
CA LYS A 28 19.65 -20.64 -0.69
C LYS A 28 19.55 -19.42 -1.62
N LYS A 29 20.68 -18.80 -1.94
CA LYS A 29 20.76 -17.61 -2.81
C LYS A 29 20.03 -17.79 -4.15
N ARG A 30 20.12 -18.99 -4.76
CA ARG A 30 19.43 -19.32 -6.01
C ARG A 30 17.91 -19.22 -5.85
N PHE A 31 17.35 -19.67 -4.75
CA PHE A 31 15.91 -19.62 -4.51
C PHE A 31 15.41 -18.21 -4.21
N TYR A 32 16.24 -17.33 -3.65
CA TYR A 32 15.92 -15.92 -3.53
C TYR A 32 15.76 -15.26 -4.92
N GLN A 33 16.59 -15.61 -5.91
CA GLN A 33 16.42 -15.13 -7.28
C GLN A 33 15.11 -15.63 -7.89
N VAL A 34 14.76 -16.90 -7.69
CA VAL A 34 13.48 -17.47 -8.12
C VAL A 34 12.30 -16.74 -7.46
N PHE A 35 12.36 -16.48 -6.16
CA PHE A 35 11.37 -15.69 -5.44
C PHE A 35 11.15 -14.32 -6.11
N ILE A 36 12.23 -13.57 -6.36
CA ILE A 36 12.16 -12.25 -7.00
C ILE A 36 11.57 -12.36 -8.43
N SER A 37 11.98 -13.36 -9.21
CA SER A 37 11.46 -13.58 -10.56
C SER A 37 9.96 -13.88 -10.54
N LEU A 38 9.49 -14.70 -9.60
CA LEU A 38 8.06 -15.00 -9.44
C LEU A 38 7.25 -13.75 -9.05
N ILE A 39 7.77 -12.89 -8.19
CA ILE A 39 7.10 -11.62 -7.86
C ILE A 39 6.94 -10.73 -9.11
N TYR A 40 8.00 -10.57 -9.90
CA TYR A 40 7.90 -9.78 -11.13
C TYR A 40 6.98 -10.43 -12.17
N SER A 41 6.98 -11.75 -12.31
CA SER A 41 6.03 -12.44 -13.20
C SER A 41 4.59 -12.28 -12.73
N GLY A 42 4.33 -12.37 -11.43
CA GLY A 42 3.02 -12.09 -10.82
C GLY A 42 2.55 -10.66 -11.12
N PHE A 43 3.46 -9.67 -11.02
CA PHE A 43 3.15 -8.28 -11.34
C PHE A 43 2.86 -8.07 -12.84
N ILE A 44 3.58 -8.75 -13.74
CA ILE A 44 3.30 -8.70 -15.19
C ILE A 44 1.91 -9.30 -15.47
N ILE A 45 1.59 -10.45 -14.90
CA ILE A 45 0.28 -11.09 -15.05
C ILE A 45 -0.83 -10.19 -14.47
N GLN A 46 -0.62 -9.59 -13.30
CA GLN A 46 -1.55 -8.63 -12.70
C GLN A 46 -1.78 -7.43 -13.62
N SER A 47 -0.72 -6.92 -14.26
CA SER A 47 -0.80 -5.83 -15.23
C SER A 47 -1.58 -6.21 -16.49
N LEU A 48 -1.35 -7.43 -17.02
CA LEU A 48 -2.11 -7.94 -18.15
C LEU A 48 -3.60 -8.05 -17.83
N ILE A 49 -3.95 -8.60 -16.67
CA ILE A 49 -5.34 -8.67 -16.18
C ILE A 49 -5.93 -7.26 -16.11
N PHE A 50 -5.20 -6.30 -15.54
CA PHE A 50 -5.63 -4.92 -15.43
C PHE A 50 -5.99 -4.32 -16.80
N PHE A 51 -5.10 -4.42 -17.79
CA PHE A 51 -5.32 -3.84 -19.11
C PHE A 51 -6.40 -4.56 -19.91
N ILE A 52 -6.52 -5.89 -19.79
CA ILE A 52 -7.61 -6.66 -20.42
C ILE A 52 -8.96 -6.17 -19.87
N TRP A 53 -9.06 -6.02 -18.56
CA TRP A 53 -10.28 -5.54 -17.91
C TRP A 53 -10.63 -4.11 -18.29
N LEU A 54 -9.63 -3.24 -18.33
CA LEU A 54 -9.80 -1.85 -18.77
C LEU A 54 -10.38 -1.79 -20.19
N ASN A 55 -9.90 -2.64 -21.11
CA ASN A 55 -10.41 -2.71 -22.47
C ASN A 55 -11.82 -3.29 -22.56
N LEU A 56 -12.13 -4.33 -21.76
CA LEU A 56 -13.43 -5.01 -21.83
C LEU A 56 -14.56 -4.20 -21.19
N ARG A 57 -14.32 -3.54 -20.07
CA ARG A 57 -15.35 -2.85 -19.27
C ARG A 57 -15.22 -1.32 -19.28
N GLY A 58 -14.13 -0.80 -19.78
CA GLY A 58 -13.83 0.63 -19.78
C GLY A 58 -13.77 1.21 -18.37
N PHE A 59 -13.73 2.54 -18.27
CA PHE A 59 -13.68 3.25 -16.99
C PHE A 59 -14.90 3.00 -16.08
N LYS A 60 -16.05 2.66 -16.63
CA LYS A 60 -17.24 2.35 -15.83
C LYS A 60 -17.11 1.09 -15.01
N GLY A 61 -16.43 0.08 -15.54
CA GLY A 61 -16.13 -1.15 -14.82
C GLY A 61 -15.12 -0.93 -13.67
N MET A 62 -14.33 0.15 -13.70
CA MET A 62 -13.37 0.49 -12.66
C MET A 62 -14.01 1.05 -11.38
N MET A 63 -15.31 1.32 -11.38
CA MET A 63 -16.03 1.90 -10.24
C MET A 63 -16.72 0.84 -9.38
N SER A 64 -16.32 -0.42 -9.46
CA SER A 64 -16.75 -1.45 -8.50
C SER A 64 -15.74 -1.59 -7.36
N VAL A 65 -16.24 -2.00 -6.18
CA VAL A 65 -15.41 -2.10 -4.96
C VAL A 65 -14.27 -3.10 -5.14
N ASP A 66 -14.58 -4.28 -5.68
CA ASP A 66 -13.61 -5.33 -5.99
C ASP A 66 -12.50 -4.85 -6.92
N TRP A 67 -12.88 -4.05 -7.93
CA TRP A 67 -11.93 -3.48 -8.86
C TRP A 67 -11.02 -2.42 -8.22
N ILE A 68 -11.55 -1.55 -7.37
CA ILE A 68 -10.76 -0.54 -6.65
C ILE A 68 -9.71 -1.22 -5.76
N VAL A 69 -10.08 -2.32 -5.09
CA VAL A 69 -9.15 -3.08 -4.25
C VAL A 69 -8.06 -3.76 -5.10
N PHE A 70 -8.43 -4.37 -6.24
CA PHE A 70 -7.46 -4.92 -7.18
C PHE A 70 -6.51 -3.85 -7.75
N PHE A 71 -7.06 -2.70 -8.10
CA PHE A 71 -6.31 -1.54 -8.60
C PHE A 71 -5.33 -1.02 -7.54
N ASN A 72 -5.76 -0.96 -6.28
CA ASN A 72 -4.86 -0.60 -5.17
C ASN A 72 -3.67 -1.58 -5.07
N ALA A 73 -3.92 -2.89 -5.11
CA ALA A 73 -2.86 -3.91 -5.11
C ALA A 73 -1.87 -3.71 -6.27
N TRP A 74 -2.38 -3.36 -7.45
CA TRP A 74 -1.55 -3.08 -8.64
C TRP A 74 -0.71 -1.80 -8.47
N ILE A 75 -1.31 -0.72 -7.96
CA ILE A 75 -0.58 0.54 -7.67
C ILE A 75 0.50 0.32 -6.62
N ILE A 76 0.24 -0.44 -5.55
CA ILE A 76 1.27 -0.78 -4.56
C ILE A 76 2.46 -1.44 -5.25
N MET A 77 2.24 -2.40 -6.15
CA MET A 77 3.31 -3.05 -6.89
C MET A 77 4.07 -2.09 -7.82
N ILE A 78 3.38 -1.20 -8.53
CA ILE A 78 4.03 -0.15 -9.34
C ILE A 78 4.96 0.70 -8.48
N VAL A 79 4.43 1.24 -7.37
CA VAL A 79 5.19 2.10 -6.45
C VAL A 79 6.44 1.38 -5.94
N VAL A 80 6.30 0.11 -5.54
CA VAL A 80 7.44 -0.69 -5.03
C VAL A 80 8.45 -1.01 -6.11
N VAL A 81 8.01 -1.34 -7.32
CA VAL A 81 8.90 -1.59 -8.46
C VAL A 81 9.67 -0.33 -8.82
N LEU A 82 8.99 0.81 -8.95
CA LEU A 82 9.64 2.10 -9.20
C LEU A 82 10.63 2.46 -8.09
N PHE A 83 10.21 2.31 -6.83
CA PHE A 83 11.07 2.57 -5.68
C PHE A 83 12.32 1.68 -5.67
N ASN A 84 12.16 0.40 -6.05
CA ASN A 84 13.29 -0.51 -6.18
C ASN A 84 14.28 -0.14 -7.31
N LEU A 85 13.81 0.50 -8.38
CA LEU A 85 14.68 1.00 -9.44
C LEU A 85 15.61 2.12 -8.91
N PHE A 86 15.10 3.01 -8.04
CA PHE A 86 15.89 4.10 -7.47
C PHE A 86 16.80 3.65 -6.33
N TYR A 87 16.32 2.82 -5.42
CA TYR A 87 17.03 2.46 -4.18
C TYR A 87 17.70 1.09 -4.22
N LYS A 88 17.47 0.29 -5.28
CA LYS A 88 17.99 -1.10 -5.42
C LYS A 88 17.69 -1.98 -4.20
N ALA A 89 16.55 -1.75 -3.57
CA ALA A 89 16.15 -2.32 -2.28
C ALA A 89 15.20 -3.53 -2.45
N LYS A 90 15.64 -4.56 -3.20
CA LYS A 90 14.83 -5.75 -3.53
C LYS A 90 14.23 -6.48 -2.32
N TYR A 91 14.86 -6.35 -1.16
CA TYR A 91 14.37 -6.96 0.09
C TYR A 91 13.01 -6.41 0.54
N ILE A 92 12.65 -5.18 0.14
CA ILE A 92 11.33 -4.60 0.46
C ILE A 92 10.22 -5.46 -0.13
N LEU A 93 10.45 -6.11 -1.28
CA LEU A 93 9.50 -7.03 -1.91
C LEU A 93 9.07 -8.17 -0.96
N ILE A 94 9.97 -8.65 -0.10
CA ILE A 94 9.65 -9.69 0.88
C ILE A 94 8.55 -9.23 1.86
N TYR A 95 8.58 -7.97 2.24
CA TYR A 95 7.68 -7.45 3.28
C TYR A 95 6.39 -6.85 2.69
N ILE A 96 6.44 -6.30 1.48
CA ILE A 96 5.28 -5.66 0.86
C ILE A 96 4.37 -6.68 0.13
N THR A 97 4.93 -7.74 -0.43
CA THR A 97 4.16 -8.74 -1.19
C THR A 97 3.04 -9.39 -0.38
N PRO A 98 3.17 -9.69 0.94
CA PRO A 98 2.04 -10.17 1.75
C PRO A 98 0.89 -9.16 1.79
N ILE A 99 1.18 -7.87 1.87
CA ILE A 99 0.15 -6.81 1.85
C ILE A 99 -0.58 -6.83 0.50
N VAL A 100 0.15 -6.96 -0.60
CA VAL A 100 -0.43 -7.08 -1.94
C VAL A 100 -1.29 -8.34 -2.06
N ALA A 101 -0.80 -9.48 -1.57
CA ALA A 101 -1.55 -10.73 -1.58
C ALA A 101 -2.84 -10.63 -0.76
N ILE A 102 -2.79 -10.02 0.44
CA ILE A 102 -3.99 -9.77 1.25
C ILE A 102 -4.97 -8.86 0.51
N ASN A 103 -4.50 -7.79 -0.14
CA ASN A 103 -5.36 -6.93 -0.95
C ASN A 103 -6.05 -7.69 -2.08
N LEU A 104 -5.33 -8.57 -2.80
CA LEU A 104 -5.92 -9.38 -3.87
C LEU A 104 -6.99 -10.34 -3.32
N LEU A 105 -6.74 -10.94 -2.16
CA LEU A 105 -7.70 -11.81 -1.48
C LEU A 105 -8.93 -11.03 -1.00
N LEU A 106 -8.76 -9.84 -0.45
CA LEU A 106 -9.86 -8.95 -0.08
C LEU A 106 -10.68 -8.54 -1.31
N GLY A 107 -10.02 -8.25 -2.45
CA GLY A 107 -10.70 -7.97 -3.71
C GLY A 107 -11.54 -9.16 -4.21
N PHE A 108 -11.06 -10.39 -4.02
CA PHE A 108 -11.84 -11.59 -4.35
C PHE A 108 -13.14 -11.71 -3.53
N PHE A 109 -13.08 -11.38 -2.24
CA PHE A 109 -14.26 -11.42 -1.35
C PHE A 109 -15.08 -10.13 -1.35
N ALA A 110 -14.60 -9.08 -2.03
CA ALA A 110 -15.30 -7.82 -2.06
C ALA A 110 -16.62 -7.92 -2.85
N PRO A 111 -17.68 -7.22 -2.43
CA PRO A 111 -18.94 -7.24 -3.15
C PRO A 111 -18.80 -6.57 -4.53
N HIS A 112 -19.35 -7.19 -5.55
CA HIS A 112 -19.41 -6.66 -6.93
C HIS A 112 -20.45 -5.55 -7.04
N VAL A 113 -20.34 -4.53 -6.21
CA VAL A 113 -21.26 -3.39 -6.22
C VAL A 113 -20.68 -2.27 -7.06
N TYR A 114 -21.42 -1.83 -8.07
CA TYR A 114 -21.05 -0.69 -8.90
C TYR A 114 -21.53 0.61 -8.26
N ILE A 115 -20.64 1.58 -8.15
CA ILE A 115 -21.04 2.95 -7.81
C ILE A 115 -21.82 3.50 -9.01
N ASN A 116 -23.11 3.76 -8.83
CA ASN A 116 -23.96 4.28 -9.91
C ASN A 116 -23.71 5.77 -10.13
N ILE A 117 -22.73 6.06 -10.98
CA ILE A 117 -22.22 7.43 -11.23
C ILE A 117 -23.09 8.17 -12.27
N LYS A 118 -23.78 7.44 -13.15
CA LYS A 118 -24.39 8.01 -14.36
C LYS A 118 -25.52 9.01 -14.11
N SER A 119 -26.24 8.92 -13.01
CA SER A 119 -27.42 9.75 -12.77
C SER A 119 -27.12 11.06 -12.02
N ILE A 120 -25.91 11.22 -11.49
CA ILE A 120 -25.62 12.25 -10.49
C ILE A 120 -24.44 13.17 -10.90
N PHE A 121 -23.52 12.69 -11.75
CA PHE A 121 -22.29 13.41 -12.06
C PHE A 121 -22.23 13.94 -13.49
N SER A 122 -21.79 15.19 -13.64
CA SER A 122 -21.29 15.72 -14.91
C SER A 122 -20.04 14.96 -15.38
N ASN A 123 -19.67 15.08 -16.65
CA ASN A 123 -18.42 14.51 -17.15
C ASN A 123 -17.19 15.06 -16.40
N PHE A 124 -17.28 16.30 -15.95
CA PHE A 124 -16.22 16.95 -15.17
C PHE A 124 -16.09 16.32 -13.78
N ASP A 125 -17.20 16.09 -13.07
CA ASP A 125 -17.19 15.44 -11.75
C ASP A 125 -16.66 14.00 -11.83
N GLN A 126 -16.95 13.27 -12.92
CA GLN A 126 -16.41 11.92 -13.15
C GLN A 126 -14.89 11.94 -13.30
N ALA A 127 -14.34 12.93 -14.01
CA ALA A 127 -12.89 13.08 -14.14
C ALA A 127 -12.23 13.42 -12.79
N ILE A 128 -12.86 14.31 -12.00
CA ILE A 128 -12.40 14.63 -10.65
C ILE A 128 -12.43 13.41 -9.75
N LEU A 129 -13.52 12.62 -9.78
CA LEU A 129 -13.63 11.39 -8.98
C LEU A 129 -12.52 10.38 -9.33
N LEU A 130 -12.27 10.15 -10.62
CA LEU A 130 -11.21 9.25 -11.05
C LEU A 130 -9.84 9.74 -10.57
N THR A 131 -9.57 11.04 -10.74
CA THR A 131 -8.31 11.65 -10.29
C THR A 131 -8.17 11.57 -8.77
N HIS A 132 -9.23 11.82 -8.01
CA HIS A 132 -9.28 11.66 -6.56
C HIS A 132 -8.88 10.22 -6.16
N ILE A 133 -9.52 9.20 -6.76
CA ILE A 133 -9.22 7.80 -6.45
C ILE A 133 -7.74 7.48 -6.74
N ILE A 134 -7.22 7.87 -7.91
CA ILE A 134 -5.82 7.61 -8.29
C ILE A 134 -4.85 8.27 -7.31
N LEU A 135 -5.06 9.54 -6.94
CA LEU A 135 -4.18 10.26 -6.03
C LEU A 135 -4.17 9.65 -4.64
N ILE A 136 -5.34 9.28 -4.11
CA ILE A 136 -5.46 8.60 -2.82
C ILE A 136 -4.74 7.25 -2.86
N LEU A 137 -4.97 6.43 -3.88
CA LEU A 137 -4.35 5.10 -3.97
C LEU A 137 -2.83 5.16 -4.12
N ILE A 138 -2.28 6.12 -4.87
CA ILE A 138 -0.82 6.31 -4.96
C ILE A 138 -0.28 6.78 -3.60
N GLY A 139 -0.94 7.72 -2.95
CA GLY A 139 -0.54 8.23 -1.64
C GLY A 139 -0.56 7.15 -0.56
N ASP A 140 -1.64 6.37 -0.50
CA ASP A 140 -1.78 5.24 0.44
C ASP A 140 -0.74 4.15 0.17
N SER A 141 -0.40 3.89 -1.10
CA SER A 141 0.66 2.94 -1.48
C SER A 141 2.04 3.41 -1.00
N LEU A 142 2.32 4.71 -1.08
CA LEU A 142 3.55 5.30 -0.53
C LEU A 142 3.57 5.22 1.00
N PHE A 143 2.44 5.42 1.67
CA PHE A 143 2.35 5.27 3.12
C PHE A 143 2.46 3.80 3.56
N ALA A 144 1.91 2.86 2.80
CA ALA A 144 2.14 1.43 3.02
C ALA A 144 3.62 1.07 2.92
N LEU A 145 4.32 1.63 1.92
CA LEU A 145 5.76 1.45 1.77
C LEU A 145 6.53 2.09 2.93
N ALA A 146 6.17 3.30 3.36
CA ALA A 146 6.75 3.97 4.52
C ALA A 146 6.56 3.15 5.81
N PHE A 147 5.40 2.54 5.99
CA PHE A 147 5.11 1.62 7.10
C PHE A 147 6.04 0.41 7.11
N ILE A 148 6.18 -0.28 5.97
CA ILE A 148 7.09 -1.42 5.85
C ILE A 148 8.53 -1.02 6.14
N ILE A 149 9.01 0.08 5.57
CA ILE A 149 10.35 0.60 5.82
C ILE A 149 10.54 0.91 7.31
N SER A 150 9.50 1.45 7.98
CA SER A 150 9.52 1.74 9.42
C SER A 150 9.61 0.48 10.27
N LEU A 151 8.87 -0.58 9.90
CA LEU A 151 9.00 -1.88 10.57
C LEU A 151 10.42 -2.44 10.43
N ILE A 152 10.97 -2.42 9.21
CA ILE A 152 12.34 -2.88 8.95
C ILE A 152 13.34 -2.05 9.77
N TYR A 153 13.15 -0.72 9.86
CA TYR A 153 13.97 0.17 10.68
C TYR A 153 13.99 -0.27 12.15
N ILE A 154 12.80 -0.47 12.76
CA ILE A 154 12.69 -0.85 14.17
C ILE A 154 13.31 -2.22 14.42
N PHE A 155 13.07 -3.19 13.55
CA PHE A 155 13.69 -4.51 13.67
C PHE A 155 15.22 -4.44 13.55
N GLN A 156 15.73 -3.67 12.60
CA GLN A 156 17.18 -3.48 12.41
C GLN A 156 17.82 -2.77 13.60
N GLU A 157 17.21 -1.70 14.11
CA GLU A 157 17.68 -0.99 15.29
C GLU A 157 17.78 -1.92 16.52
N ARG A 158 16.72 -2.72 16.76
CA ARG A 158 16.72 -3.70 17.86
C ARG A 158 17.85 -4.71 17.72
N ARG A 159 18.07 -5.24 16.51
CA ARG A 159 19.15 -6.22 16.25
C ARG A 159 20.53 -5.62 16.50
N ILE A 160 20.78 -4.40 16.05
CA ILE A 160 22.05 -3.70 16.31
C ILE A 160 22.29 -3.54 17.82
N LYS A 161 21.26 -3.15 18.59
CA LYS A 161 21.34 -3.02 20.05
C LYS A 161 21.63 -4.36 20.72
N ILE A 162 20.93 -5.43 20.32
CA ILE A 162 21.16 -6.77 20.86
C ILE A 162 22.59 -7.25 20.52
N LYS A 163 23.05 -7.12 19.27
CA LYS A 163 24.41 -7.49 18.89
C LYS A 163 25.48 -6.68 19.64
N LYS A 164 25.24 -5.41 19.93
CA LYS A 164 26.13 -4.59 20.74
C LYS A 164 26.23 -5.09 22.17
N ASN A 165 25.13 -5.54 22.75
CA ASN A 165 25.08 -6.10 24.10
C ASN A 165 25.62 -7.54 24.17
N LEU A 166 25.46 -8.32 23.07
CA LEU A 166 25.91 -9.71 22.96
C LEU A 166 27.37 -9.84 22.43
N LYS A 167 28.10 -8.75 22.17
CA LYS A 167 29.52 -8.82 21.82
C LYS A 167 30.39 -9.46 22.92
N LEU A 168 29.82 -9.78 24.06
CA LEU A 168 30.38 -10.58 25.12
C LEU A 168 30.13 -12.10 24.96
N PHE A 169 29.20 -12.53 24.12
CA PHE A 169 28.82 -13.94 23.96
C PHE A 169 28.53 -14.27 22.49
N ASP A 170 29.47 -15.03 21.94
CA ASP A 170 29.37 -15.95 20.79
C ASP A 170 29.02 -15.46 19.37
N LYS A 171 29.96 -15.82 18.47
CA LYS A 171 30.00 -15.61 17.03
C LYS A 171 29.08 -16.60 16.24
N LYS A 172 27.93 -17.02 16.71
CA LYS A 172 27.05 -17.86 15.89
C LYS A 172 26.14 -17.01 15.01
N ASN A 173 26.44 -16.98 13.71
CA ASN A 173 25.56 -16.44 12.68
C ASN A 173 24.23 -17.20 12.71
N HIS A 174 23.13 -16.51 13.01
CA HIS A 174 21.81 -17.11 12.87
C HIS A 174 21.52 -17.35 11.38
N PRO A 175 21.03 -18.55 10.99
CA PRO A 175 20.75 -18.89 9.57
C PRO A 175 19.77 -17.93 8.86
N PHE A 176 18.94 -17.22 9.62
CA PHE A 176 18.06 -16.17 9.11
C PHE A 176 18.82 -14.94 8.57
N ASP A 177 20.03 -14.70 9.03
CA ASP A 177 20.83 -13.53 8.66
C ASP A 177 21.32 -13.58 7.21
N GLU A 178 21.57 -14.77 6.64
CA GLU A 178 22.08 -14.92 5.27
C GLU A 178 21.01 -14.67 4.20
N VAL A 179 19.76 -15.10 4.44
CA VAL A 179 18.68 -14.96 3.46
C VAL A 179 18.12 -13.55 3.42
N PHE A 180 17.96 -12.92 4.58
CA PHE A 180 17.33 -11.60 4.69
C PHE A 180 18.30 -10.44 4.50
N TYR A 181 19.62 -10.64 4.65
CA TYR A 181 20.56 -9.52 4.66
C TYR A 181 21.77 -9.64 3.72
N GLN A 182 21.95 -10.74 2.99
CA GLN A 182 23.15 -10.94 2.14
C GLN A 182 24.44 -10.38 2.79
N GLY A 183 24.61 -10.53 4.11
CA GLY A 183 25.79 -10.11 4.87
C GLY A 183 26.00 -8.60 5.11
N LYS A 184 25.16 -7.72 4.57
CA LYS A 184 25.23 -6.27 4.82
C LYS A 184 23.90 -5.80 5.41
N GLY A 185 23.85 -5.54 6.72
CA GLY A 185 22.73 -4.86 7.36
C GLY A 185 22.50 -3.52 6.68
N TYR A 186 21.22 -3.19 6.41
CA TYR A 186 20.89 -1.89 5.81
C TYR A 186 21.25 -0.77 6.77
N ASN A 187 21.81 0.30 6.24
CA ASN A 187 22.10 1.49 7.02
C ASN A 187 20.75 2.08 7.50
N LEU A 188 20.63 2.32 8.82
CA LEU A 188 19.45 2.93 9.43
C LEU A 188 19.16 4.31 8.83
N GLU A 189 20.19 5.05 8.46
CA GLU A 189 20.08 6.35 7.81
C GLU A 189 19.42 6.22 6.42
N LEU A 190 19.78 5.20 5.64
CA LEU A 190 19.15 4.91 4.35
C LEU A 190 17.66 4.59 4.54
N LEU A 191 17.30 3.73 5.51
CA LEU A 191 15.91 3.39 5.80
C LEU A 191 15.10 4.62 6.23
N ASP A 192 15.68 5.49 7.07
CA ASP A 192 15.04 6.74 7.47
C ASP A 192 14.84 7.70 6.27
N SER A 193 15.85 7.82 5.41
CA SER A 193 15.77 8.61 4.18
C SER A 193 14.68 8.08 3.22
N MET A 194 14.62 6.76 3.02
CA MET A 194 13.62 6.11 2.19
C MET A 194 12.20 6.34 2.73
N ASN A 195 12.01 6.19 4.04
CA ASN A 195 10.73 6.50 4.69
C ASN A 195 10.32 7.96 4.45
N TYR A 196 11.25 8.89 4.63
CA TYR A 196 10.99 10.31 4.42
C TYR A 196 10.58 10.63 2.99
N GLN A 197 11.22 10.03 1.98
CA GLN A 197 10.84 10.24 0.58
C GLN A 197 9.41 9.73 0.29
N CYS A 198 9.03 8.58 0.82
CA CYS A 198 7.66 8.08 0.70
C CYS A 198 6.65 9.08 1.28
N LEU A 199 6.92 9.61 2.46
CA LEU A 199 6.03 10.59 3.12
C LEU A 199 6.00 11.92 2.38
N LYS A 200 7.16 12.42 1.94
CA LYS A 200 7.30 13.68 1.21
C LYS A 200 6.53 13.71 -0.09
N ILE A 201 6.45 12.56 -0.79
CA ILE A 201 5.69 12.44 -2.05
C ILE A 201 4.24 12.09 -1.76
N GLY A 202 3.98 11.15 -0.84
CA GLY A 202 2.63 10.66 -0.55
C GLY A 202 1.72 11.71 0.07
N PHE A 203 2.23 12.52 0.99
CA PHE A 203 1.43 13.52 1.72
C PHE A 203 0.78 14.58 0.81
N PRO A 204 1.48 15.24 -0.13
CA PRO A 204 0.85 16.16 -1.08
C PRO A 204 -0.22 15.48 -1.95
N LEU A 205 0.00 14.24 -2.39
CA LEU A 205 -0.96 13.51 -3.22
C LEU A 205 -2.26 13.25 -2.45
N ILE A 206 -2.16 12.80 -1.19
CA ILE A 206 -3.32 12.61 -0.33
C ILE A 206 -4.00 13.94 -0.01
N THR A 207 -3.24 15.01 0.21
CA THR A 207 -3.81 16.33 0.48
C THR A 207 -4.67 16.82 -0.69
N ILE A 208 -4.16 16.71 -1.92
CA ILE A 208 -4.93 17.06 -3.13
C ILE A 208 -6.12 16.10 -3.28
N GLY A 209 -5.91 14.81 -3.05
CA GLY A 209 -6.98 13.82 -3.06
C GLY A 209 -8.11 14.16 -2.08
N ILE A 210 -7.80 14.47 -0.83
CA ILE A 210 -8.79 14.88 0.19
C ILE A 210 -9.54 16.14 -0.25
N ALA A 211 -8.84 17.16 -0.77
CA ALA A 211 -9.47 18.37 -1.26
C ALA A 211 -10.47 18.10 -2.40
N MET A 212 -10.11 17.21 -3.35
CA MET A 212 -11.03 16.74 -4.39
C MET A 212 -12.22 15.96 -3.83
N GLY A 213 -12.00 15.13 -2.81
CA GLY A 213 -13.06 14.39 -2.13
C GLY A 213 -14.07 15.32 -1.44
N ILE A 214 -13.60 16.38 -0.78
CA ILE A 214 -14.46 17.42 -0.17
C ILE A 214 -15.29 18.13 -1.24
N TYR A 215 -14.67 18.51 -2.37
CA TYR A 215 -15.39 19.10 -3.48
C TYR A 215 -16.50 18.19 -4.01
N LEU A 216 -16.20 16.92 -4.23
CA LEU A 216 -17.18 15.92 -4.70
C LEU A 216 -18.30 15.70 -3.69
N SER A 217 -17.99 15.62 -2.40
CA SER A 217 -18.99 15.49 -1.32
C SER A 217 -19.96 16.67 -1.31
N ASN A 218 -19.44 17.90 -1.48
CA ASN A 218 -20.27 19.09 -1.56
C ASN A 218 -21.15 19.12 -2.82
N SER A 219 -20.60 18.75 -3.99
CA SER A 219 -21.33 18.68 -5.25
C SER A 219 -22.49 17.69 -5.19
N LEU A 220 -22.29 16.54 -4.52
CA LEU A 220 -23.29 15.46 -4.45
C LEU A 220 -24.35 15.67 -3.38
N PHE A 221 -23.93 16.07 -2.18
CA PHE A 221 -24.79 16.08 -1.00
C PHE A 221 -25.23 17.49 -0.59
N LYS A 222 -24.78 18.53 -1.32
CA LYS A 222 -25.02 19.95 -0.99
C LYS A 222 -24.67 20.28 0.47
N SER A 223 -23.71 19.54 1.04
CA SER A 223 -23.26 19.66 2.42
C SER A 223 -21.76 19.70 2.44
N PHE A 224 -21.18 20.76 3.01
CA PHE A 224 -19.73 20.96 3.12
C PHE A 224 -19.03 19.93 4.01
N MET A 225 -19.76 19.34 4.94
CA MET A 225 -19.28 18.28 5.83
C MET A 225 -20.47 17.43 6.29
N ILE A 226 -20.65 16.29 5.67
CA ILE A 226 -21.33 15.21 6.37
C ILE A 226 -20.24 14.59 7.23
N VAL A 227 -20.39 14.66 8.55
CA VAL A 227 -19.44 14.09 9.52
C VAL A 227 -19.56 12.57 9.47
N LYS A 228 -19.05 11.98 8.38
CA LYS A 228 -18.97 10.52 8.26
C LYS A 228 -17.75 10.03 9.03
N PRO A 229 -17.84 8.88 9.72
CA PRO A 229 -16.71 8.33 10.46
C PRO A 229 -15.44 8.20 9.60
N ILE A 230 -15.56 7.84 8.33
CA ILE A 230 -14.43 7.72 7.42
C ILE A 230 -13.74 9.07 7.15
N GLU A 231 -14.49 10.16 7.04
CA GLU A 231 -13.93 11.50 6.82
C GLU A 231 -13.13 11.95 8.05
N ILE A 232 -13.64 11.67 9.26
CA ILE A 232 -12.96 11.98 10.52
C ILE A 232 -11.63 11.19 10.61
N ILE A 233 -11.66 9.89 10.32
CA ILE A 233 -10.46 9.04 10.42
C ILE A 233 -9.44 9.44 9.34
N SER A 234 -9.90 9.76 8.12
CA SER A 234 -9.02 10.24 7.05
C SER A 234 -8.35 11.58 7.41
N LEU A 235 -9.11 12.51 8.00
CA LEU A 235 -8.57 13.78 8.47
C LEU A 235 -7.60 13.59 9.65
N ALA A 236 -7.92 12.70 10.59
CA ALA A 236 -7.03 12.36 11.70
C ALA A 236 -5.71 11.76 11.20
N THR A 237 -5.78 10.86 10.22
CA THR A 237 -4.60 10.28 9.56
C THR A 237 -3.78 11.36 8.87
N TRP A 238 -4.43 12.23 8.10
CA TRP A 238 -3.78 13.36 7.44
C TRP A 238 -3.06 14.26 8.45
N LEU A 239 -3.70 14.59 9.58
CA LEU A 239 -3.12 15.41 10.63
C LEU A 239 -1.88 14.76 11.25
N ILE A 240 -1.89 13.45 11.50
CA ILE A 240 -0.71 12.72 12.02
C ILE A 240 0.47 12.83 11.07
N TYR A 241 0.25 12.65 9.76
CA TYR A 241 1.32 12.78 8.78
C TYR A 241 1.75 14.24 8.57
N ALA A 242 0.83 15.20 8.69
CA ALA A 242 1.17 16.63 8.66
C ALA A 242 2.11 16.98 9.82
N VAL A 243 1.77 16.55 11.06
CA VAL A 243 2.60 16.74 12.25
C VAL A 243 3.95 16.05 12.08
N LEU A 244 3.96 14.80 11.61
CA LEU A 244 5.21 14.06 11.38
C LEU A 244 6.13 14.81 10.41
N LEU A 245 5.60 15.25 9.26
CA LEU A 245 6.39 15.98 8.27
C LEU A 245 6.85 17.34 8.79
N HIS A 246 5.99 18.06 9.51
CA HIS A 246 6.35 19.32 10.16
C HIS A 246 7.51 19.14 11.15
N GLU A 247 7.42 18.17 12.05
CA GLU A 247 8.46 17.84 13.03
C GLU A 247 9.78 17.40 12.33
N ARG A 248 9.69 16.71 11.19
CA ARG A 248 10.87 16.34 10.40
C ARG A 248 11.56 17.55 9.81
N VAL A 249 10.82 18.49 9.28
CA VAL A 249 11.36 19.71 8.63
C VAL A 249 11.82 20.72 9.69
N ALA A 250 10.98 20.99 10.70
CA ALA A 250 11.23 22.04 11.69
C ALA A 250 12.27 21.63 12.76
N LYS A 251 12.23 20.37 13.23
CA LYS A 251 13.05 19.90 14.34
C LYS A 251 14.02 18.78 13.96
N GLY A 252 14.06 18.36 12.69
CA GLY A 252 14.92 17.28 12.23
C GLY A 252 14.55 15.91 12.81
N LEU A 253 13.26 15.66 13.12
CA LEU A 253 12.79 14.38 13.68
C LEU A 253 13.17 13.22 12.76
N ARG A 254 13.95 12.27 13.26
CA ARG A 254 14.47 11.12 12.50
C ARG A 254 14.44 9.83 13.33
N GLY A 255 14.71 8.73 12.67
CA GLY A 255 14.94 7.44 13.30
C GLY A 255 13.70 6.82 13.92
N LYS A 256 13.83 6.21 15.09
CA LYS A 256 12.76 5.43 15.73
C LYS A 256 11.47 6.22 15.93
N LYS A 257 11.55 7.49 16.34
CA LYS A 257 10.35 8.31 16.57
C LYS A 257 9.58 8.51 15.27
N ALA A 258 10.28 8.87 14.17
CA ALA A 258 9.65 9.00 12.87
C ALA A 258 9.05 7.68 12.37
N ALA A 259 9.74 6.56 12.57
CA ALA A 259 9.23 5.23 12.22
C ALA A 259 7.94 4.89 12.99
N VAL A 260 7.86 5.19 14.29
CA VAL A 260 6.64 4.94 15.08
C VAL A 260 5.46 5.79 14.58
N PHE A 261 5.67 7.07 14.28
CA PHE A 261 4.61 7.91 13.71
C PHE A 261 4.10 7.36 12.36
N SER A 262 5.01 6.91 11.48
CA SER A 262 4.63 6.29 10.19
C SER A 262 3.80 5.01 10.40
N ILE A 263 4.14 4.19 11.40
CA ILE A 263 3.39 2.98 11.75
C ILE A 263 1.99 3.34 12.24
N VAL A 264 1.89 4.26 13.20
CA VAL A 264 0.59 4.67 13.77
C VAL A 264 -0.31 5.27 12.68
N GLY A 265 0.23 6.16 11.83
CA GLY A 265 -0.52 6.75 10.72
C GLY A 265 -1.06 5.68 9.76
N PHE A 266 -0.26 4.68 9.38
CA PHE A 266 -0.72 3.64 8.47
C PHE A 266 -1.74 2.68 9.10
N LEU A 267 -1.61 2.37 10.38
CA LEU A 267 -2.62 1.58 11.10
C LEU A 267 -3.99 2.29 11.13
N LEU A 268 -4.01 3.62 11.19
CA LEU A 268 -5.25 4.40 11.06
C LEU A 268 -5.82 4.31 9.64
N ILE A 269 -4.98 4.31 8.59
CA ILE A 269 -5.46 4.08 7.20
C ILE A 269 -6.14 2.71 7.11
N ILE A 270 -5.50 1.65 7.59
CA ILE A 270 -6.09 0.30 7.56
C ILE A 270 -7.41 0.27 8.34
N SER A 271 -7.45 0.88 9.53
CA SER A 271 -8.68 0.93 10.33
C SER A 271 -9.80 1.70 9.63
N SER A 272 -9.48 2.80 8.93
CA SER A 272 -10.41 3.57 8.14
C SER A 272 -11.02 2.75 7.01
N LEU A 273 -10.19 2.04 6.25
CA LEU A 273 -10.63 1.18 5.15
C LEU A 273 -11.52 0.04 5.67
N SER A 274 -11.09 -0.64 6.73
CA SER A 274 -11.86 -1.74 7.34
C SER A 274 -13.21 -1.25 7.87
N PHE A 275 -13.23 -0.10 8.54
CA PHE A 275 -14.44 0.50 9.07
C PHE A 275 -15.43 0.87 7.94
N SER A 276 -14.92 1.41 6.83
CA SER A 276 -15.71 1.78 5.68
C SER A 276 -16.38 0.59 4.99
N PHE A 277 -15.64 -0.49 4.76
CA PHE A 277 -16.14 -1.63 4.00
C PHE A 277 -17.05 -2.56 4.80
N TYR A 278 -16.77 -2.76 6.09
CA TYR A 278 -17.46 -3.79 6.89
C TYR A 278 -18.55 -3.25 7.80
N LEU A 279 -18.39 -2.04 8.34
CA LEU A 279 -19.34 -1.51 9.34
C LEU A 279 -20.37 -0.54 8.77
N PHE A 280 -20.05 0.13 7.66
CA PHE A 280 -20.94 1.14 7.08
C PHE A 280 -20.96 1.12 5.54
N PRO A 281 -21.36 0.01 4.90
CA PRO A 281 -21.45 -0.08 3.44
C PRO A 281 -22.44 0.94 2.86
N GLU A 282 -23.50 1.32 3.61
CA GLU A 282 -24.51 2.29 3.18
C GLU A 282 -23.96 3.72 3.01
N PHE A 283 -22.89 4.08 3.72
CA PHE A 283 -22.33 5.44 3.67
C PHE A 283 -21.58 5.78 2.40
N HIS A 284 -21.23 4.80 1.59
CA HIS A 284 -20.60 5.00 0.28
C HIS A 284 -21.62 4.91 -0.89
N GLY A 285 -22.92 4.81 -0.61
CA GLY A 285 -23.95 4.65 -1.65
C GLY A 285 -23.92 3.25 -2.30
N PHE A 286 -23.31 2.28 -1.65
CA PHE A 286 -23.41 0.87 -2.03
C PHE A 286 -24.78 0.33 -1.58
N LYS A 287 -25.81 0.56 -2.42
CA LYS A 287 -27.11 -0.10 -2.35
C LYS A 287 -27.30 -0.96 -3.57
#